data_b24cf8e953d44e8b983fd3db48e5cab3
#
_entry.id   b24cf8e953d44e8b983fd3db48e5cab3
#
_cell.length_a   1.000
_cell.length_b   1.000
_cell.length_c   1.000
_cell.angle_alpha   90.00
_cell.angle_beta   90.00
_cell.angle_gamma   90.00
#
_symmetry.space_group_name_H-M   'P 1'
#
loop_
_entity.id
_entity.type
_entity.pdbx_description
1 polymer ?
#
loop_
_entity_poly.entity_id
_entity_poly.type
_entity_poly.pdbx_seq_one_letter_code
_entity_poly.pdbx_strand_id
1 'polypeptide(L)'
;MVFEGLSDKLQNTLSKLTGKGKLTEKDIDAAMREVKLALLEADVNFKVVKNFVKGVKERALGKDVLESLTPGQQVIKIVNEELTNLMGTNEVKIDFSKKPTIIMMCGLQGAGKTTTSGKIANKLKKDGKRPLLVACDVYRPAAIKQLQVVGESVDTPVFTMGDKISPVDISKAALEHAKKNGNDVVIIDTAGRLHVDENLMEELQNINKEVDPSEILLVLDAMTGQDAVNVAESFDKSLKLTGVVLTKLDGDARGGAALSIRAVTDVPIKYIASGEKMDNIEVFHPDRMASRILGMGDVLSLIEKAQSAVDEEKAKELEEKLRKSTFTFEDFLDQMQQMKNMGPLEDLLGMIPGVNSKALKGINLSENEFAKVEAIILSMTKKERIKPEIIDSSRRKRIAEGSGTSPSEVNKLIKQFKDMRKMMKQFGNMSKKMGKKRFKMPFPF
;
A
#
# COMPACT_ATOMS: atom_id res chain seq x y z
N MET A 1 -0.80 -6.49 -9.23
CA MET A 1 -1.65 -5.53 -8.48
C MET A 1 -2.41 -6.26 -7.38
N VAL A 2 -2.61 -5.60 -6.24
CA VAL A 2 -3.43 -6.11 -5.14
C VAL A 2 -4.84 -6.39 -5.65
N PHE A 3 -5.40 -7.57 -5.35
CA PHE A 3 -6.75 -8.01 -5.76
C PHE A 3 -6.99 -8.14 -7.29
N GLU A 4 -5.98 -8.20 -8.13
CA GLU A 4 -6.13 -8.18 -9.60
C GLU A 4 -7.14 -9.23 -10.11
N GLY A 5 -7.03 -10.47 -9.62
CA GLY A 5 -7.93 -11.57 -10.02
C GLY A 5 -9.39 -11.34 -9.64
N LEU A 6 -9.65 -10.84 -8.43
CA LEU A 6 -11.00 -10.53 -7.95
C LEU A 6 -11.56 -9.29 -8.67
N SER A 7 -10.75 -8.25 -8.79
CA SER A 7 -11.12 -6.99 -9.43
C SER A 7 -11.58 -7.20 -10.88
N ASP A 8 -10.78 -7.91 -11.69
CA ASP A 8 -11.12 -8.20 -13.08
C ASP A 8 -12.47 -8.93 -13.22
N LYS A 9 -12.75 -9.90 -12.34
CA LYS A 9 -14.00 -10.66 -12.37
C LYS A 9 -15.20 -9.81 -11.98
N LEU A 10 -15.08 -9.04 -10.91
CA LEU A 10 -16.15 -8.16 -10.44
C LEU A 10 -16.43 -7.04 -11.46
N GLN A 11 -15.41 -6.41 -12.02
CA GLN A 11 -15.58 -5.39 -13.07
C GLN A 11 -16.29 -5.96 -14.31
N ASN A 12 -15.85 -7.13 -14.80
CA ASN A 12 -16.46 -7.77 -15.96
C ASN A 12 -17.93 -8.12 -15.71
N THR A 13 -18.29 -8.54 -14.50
CA THR A 13 -19.68 -8.85 -14.14
C THR A 13 -20.54 -7.61 -14.03
N LEU A 14 -20.04 -6.59 -13.31
CA LEU A 14 -20.79 -5.38 -13.02
C LEU A 14 -20.93 -4.47 -14.25
N SER A 15 -19.93 -4.46 -15.14
CA SER A 15 -20.00 -3.70 -16.39
C SER A 15 -21.16 -4.16 -17.31
N LYS A 16 -21.54 -5.45 -17.26
CA LYS A 16 -22.71 -5.97 -17.99
C LYS A 16 -24.04 -5.36 -17.52
N LEU A 17 -24.09 -4.86 -16.26
CA LEU A 17 -25.29 -4.20 -15.72
C LEU A 17 -25.38 -2.74 -16.13
N THR A 18 -24.25 -2.04 -16.29
CA THR A 18 -24.23 -0.60 -16.62
C THR A 18 -24.74 -0.31 -18.02
N GLY A 19 -24.63 -1.26 -18.96
CA GLY A 19 -25.11 -1.12 -20.33
C GLY A 19 -26.61 -1.29 -20.51
N LYS A 20 -27.35 -1.69 -19.44
CA LYS A 20 -28.79 -1.94 -19.50
C LYS A 20 -29.56 -0.74 -18.95
N GLY A 21 -30.45 -0.17 -19.78
CA GLY A 21 -31.32 0.93 -19.37
C GLY A 21 -32.39 0.54 -18.32
N LYS A 22 -32.77 -0.74 -18.26
CA LYS A 22 -33.62 -1.31 -17.21
C LYS A 22 -33.04 -2.62 -16.72
N LEU A 23 -33.11 -2.87 -15.41
CA LEU A 23 -32.69 -4.12 -14.82
C LEU A 23 -33.93 -4.90 -14.35
N THR A 24 -33.89 -6.21 -14.53
CA THR A 24 -34.87 -7.15 -14.01
C THR A 24 -34.28 -7.92 -12.83
N GLU A 25 -35.12 -8.52 -12.00
CA GLU A 25 -34.68 -9.41 -10.93
C GLU A 25 -33.76 -10.53 -11.44
N LYS A 26 -34.07 -11.09 -12.62
CA LYS A 26 -33.22 -12.10 -13.27
C LYS A 26 -31.83 -11.59 -13.62
N ASP A 27 -31.71 -10.33 -14.02
CA ASP A 27 -30.40 -9.72 -14.32
C ASP A 27 -29.55 -9.58 -13.04
N ILE A 28 -30.17 -9.13 -11.96
CA ILE A 28 -29.54 -9.01 -10.64
C ILE A 28 -29.12 -10.40 -10.12
N ASP A 29 -30.00 -11.40 -10.23
CA ASP A 29 -29.72 -12.77 -9.83
C ASP A 29 -28.53 -13.37 -10.59
N ALA A 30 -28.48 -13.18 -11.89
CA ALA A 30 -27.38 -13.65 -12.72
C ALA A 30 -26.06 -12.97 -12.33
N ALA A 31 -26.06 -11.65 -12.14
CA ALA A 31 -24.87 -10.90 -11.72
C ALA A 31 -24.41 -11.33 -10.32
N MET A 32 -25.32 -11.46 -9.36
CA MET A 32 -24.98 -11.88 -8.00
C MET A 32 -24.48 -13.34 -7.92
N ARG A 33 -24.89 -14.19 -8.84
CA ARG A 33 -24.31 -15.54 -8.98
C ARG A 33 -22.85 -15.48 -9.43
N GLU A 34 -22.53 -14.65 -10.43
CA GLU A 34 -21.14 -14.44 -10.88
C GLU A 34 -20.29 -13.79 -9.78
N VAL A 35 -20.80 -12.76 -9.08
CA VAL A 35 -20.14 -12.12 -7.94
C VAL A 35 -19.86 -13.13 -6.83
N LYS A 36 -20.83 -13.99 -6.50
CA LYS A 36 -20.65 -15.08 -5.52
C LYS A 36 -19.49 -15.98 -5.89
N LEU A 37 -19.44 -16.42 -7.15
CA LEU A 37 -18.38 -17.30 -7.63
C LEU A 37 -17.02 -16.59 -7.58
N ALA A 38 -16.94 -15.33 -8.00
CA ALA A 38 -15.71 -14.53 -7.95
C ALA A 38 -15.16 -14.40 -6.52
N LEU A 39 -16.02 -14.14 -5.54
CA LEU A 39 -15.62 -14.03 -4.14
C LEU A 39 -15.17 -15.39 -3.56
N LEU A 40 -15.84 -16.50 -3.91
CA LEU A 40 -15.42 -17.85 -3.48
C LEU A 40 -14.08 -18.26 -4.10
N GLU A 41 -13.87 -17.97 -5.38
CA GLU A 41 -12.59 -18.21 -6.06
C GLU A 41 -11.45 -17.32 -5.50
N ALA A 42 -11.80 -16.14 -4.98
CA ALA A 42 -10.89 -15.28 -4.24
C ALA A 42 -10.63 -15.75 -2.81
N ASP A 43 -11.13 -16.93 -2.43
CA ASP A 43 -10.95 -17.53 -1.10
C ASP A 43 -11.61 -16.71 0.04
N VAL A 44 -12.72 -16.04 -0.25
CA VAL A 44 -13.53 -15.36 0.78
C VAL A 44 -14.36 -16.39 1.55
N ASN A 45 -14.49 -16.22 2.86
CA ASN A 45 -15.25 -17.11 3.73
C ASN A 45 -16.69 -17.31 3.24
N PHE A 46 -17.16 -18.56 3.15
CA PHE A 46 -18.47 -18.91 2.59
C PHE A 46 -19.64 -18.20 3.28
N LYS A 47 -19.62 -18.10 4.62
CA LYS A 47 -20.69 -17.41 5.37
C LYS A 47 -20.71 -15.92 5.04
N VAL A 48 -19.52 -15.31 4.92
CA VAL A 48 -19.35 -13.90 4.55
C VAL A 48 -19.92 -13.66 3.16
N VAL A 49 -19.54 -14.50 2.16
CA VAL A 49 -20.06 -14.40 0.79
C VAL A 49 -21.58 -14.54 0.74
N LYS A 50 -22.15 -15.50 1.50
CA LYS A 50 -23.61 -15.71 1.55
C LYS A 50 -24.34 -14.48 2.07
N ASN A 51 -23.85 -13.88 3.17
CA ASN A 51 -24.45 -12.70 3.78
C ASN A 51 -24.32 -11.48 2.88
N PHE A 52 -23.15 -11.28 2.30
CA PHE A 52 -22.88 -10.21 1.33
C PHE A 52 -23.85 -10.25 0.14
N VAL A 53 -23.93 -11.40 -0.55
CA VAL A 53 -24.82 -11.56 -1.71
C VAL A 53 -26.28 -11.33 -1.33
N LYS A 54 -26.69 -11.78 -0.14
CA LYS A 54 -28.05 -11.55 0.36
C LYS A 54 -28.31 -10.06 0.57
N GLY A 55 -27.41 -9.34 1.27
CA GLY A 55 -27.54 -7.91 1.53
C GLY A 55 -27.59 -7.08 0.25
N VAL A 56 -26.70 -7.38 -0.72
CA VAL A 56 -26.71 -6.70 -2.03
C VAL A 56 -28.02 -6.95 -2.75
N LYS A 57 -28.54 -8.20 -2.80
CA LYS A 57 -29.80 -8.54 -3.49
C LYS A 57 -31.00 -7.81 -2.88
N GLU A 58 -31.14 -7.85 -1.55
CA GLU A 58 -32.23 -7.18 -0.85
C GLU A 58 -32.29 -5.68 -1.18
N ARG A 59 -31.12 -5.02 -1.23
CA ARG A 59 -31.03 -3.60 -1.56
C ARG A 59 -31.23 -3.32 -3.05
N ALA A 60 -30.65 -4.17 -3.93
CA ALA A 60 -30.72 -4.00 -5.38
C ALA A 60 -32.13 -4.22 -5.97
N LEU A 61 -32.96 -5.02 -5.29
CA LEU A 61 -34.37 -5.27 -5.70
C LEU A 61 -35.32 -4.21 -5.18
N GLY A 62 -34.85 -3.19 -4.47
CA GLY A 62 -35.67 -2.06 -4.05
C GLY A 62 -36.24 -1.28 -5.25
N LYS A 63 -37.48 -0.78 -5.13
CA LYS A 63 -38.17 -0.01 -6.18
C LYS A 63 -37.32 1.19 -6.65
N ASP A 64 -36.70 1.90 -5.71
CA ASP A 64 -35.87 3.08 -5.99
C ASP A 64 -34.68 2.75 -6.90
N VAL A 65 -34.18 1.54 -6.88
CA VAL A 65 -33.09 1.07 -7.75
C VAL A 65 -33.62 0.65 -9.11
N LEU A 66 -34.67 -0.19 -9.16
CA LEU A 66 -35.22 -0.72 -10.39
C LEU A 66 -35.88 0.33 -11.26
N GLU A 67 -36.49 1.36 -10.67
CA GLU A 67 -37.14 2.49 -11.33
C GLU A 67 -36.19 3.67 -11.62
N SER A 68 -34.93 3.56 -11.18
CA SER A 68 -33.89 4.59 -11.44
C SER A 68 -33.57 4.74 -12.92
N LEU A 69 -33.17 5.94 -13.33
CA LEU A 69 -32.62 6.20 -14.66
C LEU A 69 -31.25 5.50 -14.91
N THR A 70 -30.56 5.14 -13.84
CA THR A 70 -29.24 4.48 -13.88
C THR A 70 -29.17 3.27 -12.95
N PRO A 71 -30.01 2.25 -13.14
CA PRO A 71 -30.13 1.16 -12.18
C PRO A 71 -28.83 0.33 -12.04
N GLY A 72 -28.07 0.14 -13.11
CA GLY A 72 -26.78 -0.54 -13.06
C GLY A 72 -25.75 0.19 -12.20
N GLN A 73 -25.70 1.53 -12.24
CA GLN A 73 -24.81 2.31 -11.38
C GLN A 73 -25.24 2.24 -9.91
N GLN A 74 -26.54 2.21 -9.63
CA GLN A 74 -27.04 2.05 -8.28
C GLN A 74 -26.64 0.67 -7.68
N VAL A 75 -26.72 -0.39 -8.48
CA VAL A 75 -26.25 -1.71 -8.04
C VAL A 75 -24.75 -1.70 -7.74
N ILE A 76 -23.91 -1.07 -8.57
CA ILE A 76 -22.47 -0.93 -8.30
C ILE A 76 -22.22 -0.16 -7.00
N LYS A 77 -22.95 0.92 -6.77
CA LYS A 77 -22.88 1.69 -5.52
C LYS A 77 -23.21 0.82 -4.32
N ILE A 78 -24.28 0.04 -4.38
CA ILE A 78 -24.68 -0.90 -3.31
C ILE A 78 -23.56 -1.93 -3.06
N VAL A 79 -22.99 -2.52 -4.12
CA VAL A 79 -21.86 -3.47 -3.99
C VAL A 79 -20.66 -2.81 -3.31
N ASN A 80 -20.33 -1.56 -3.67
CA ASN A 80 -19.22 -0.83 -3.05
C ASN A 80 -19.47 -0.58 -1.55
N GLU A 81 -20.67 -0.16 -1.19
CA GLU A 81 -21.06 0.07 0.20
C GLU A 81 -21.02 -1.23 1.03
N GLU A 82 -21.53 -2.34 0.48
CA GLU A 82 -21.51 -3.64 1.15
C GLU A 82 -20.07 -4.19 1.30
N LEU A 83 -19.19 -4.01 0.29
CA LEU A 83 -17.77 -4.35 0.41
C LEU A 83 -17.08 -3.50 1.48
N THR A 84 -17.39 -2.21 1.54
CA THR A 84 -16.86 -1.30 2.57
C THR A 84 -17.31 -1.77 3.95
N ASN A 85 -18.59 -2.11 4.12
CA ASN A 85 -19.14 -2.60 5.38
C ASN A 85 -18.48 -3.92 5.84
N LEU A 86 -18.18 -4.83 4.93
CA LEU A 86 -17.46 -6.07 5.24
C LEU A 86 -16.07 -5.82 5.83
N MET A 87 -15.35 -4.84 5.32
CA MET A 87 -13.99 -4.51 5.75
C MET A 87 -13.95 -3.53 6.93
N GLY A 88 -15.09 -2.89 7.25
CA GLY A 88 -15.24 -1.85 8.26
C GLY A 88 -15.65 -0.51 7.64
N THR A 89 -16.48 0.25 8.34
CA THR A 89 -17.00 1.52 7.80
C THR A 89 -15.99 2.65 7.79
N ASN A 90 -15.04 2.64 8.74
CA ASN A 90 -14.07 3.71 8.94
C ASN A 90 -12.67 3.17 9.23
N GLU A 91 -11.65 4.01 9.01
CA GLU A 91 -10.31 3.74 9.50
C GLU A 91 -10.29 3.65 11.02
N VAL A 92 -9.48 2.74 11.56
CA VAL A 92 -9.25 2.61 13.00
C VAL A 92 -7.79 2.90 13.30
N LYS A 93 -7.55 3.98 14.05
CA LYS A 93 -6.20 4.45 14.41
C LYS A 93 -5.66 3.70 15.65
N ILE A 94 -4.34 3.79 15.85
CA ILE A 94 -3.70 3.39 17.11
C ILE A 94 -4.17 4.32 18.22
N ASP A 95 -4.47 3.74 19.39
CA ASP A 95 -4.82 4.50 20.59
C ASP A 95 -3.56 5.00 21.31
N PHE A 96 -3.36 6.32 21.32
CA PHE A 96 -2.25 7.00 22.00
C PHE A 96 -2.66 7.62 23.35
N SER A 97 -3.74 7.16 23.97
CA SER A 97 -4.23 7.70 25.25
C SER A 97 -3.28 7.46 26.41
N LYS A 98 -2.54 6.32 26.40
CA LYS A 98 -1.56 5.98 27.44
C LYS A 98 -0.14 6.41 27.03
N LYS A 99 0.71 6.78 28.02
CA LYS A 99 2.13 7.15 27.82
C LYS A 99 3.03 6.37 28.79
N PRO A 100 3.99 5.59 28.31
CA PRO A 100 4.18 5.23 26.89
C PRO A 100 3.01 4.42 26.33
N THR A 101 2.70 4.62 25.05
CA THR A 101 1.77 3.76 24.32
C THR A 101 2.48 2.41 24.06
N ILE A 102 1.87 1.33 24.48
CA ILE A 102 2.46 -0.02 24.33
C ILE A 102 1.74 -0.74 23.20
N ILE A 103 2.49 -1.18 22.21
CA ILE A 103 2.00 -1.94 21.04
C ILE A 103 2.64 -3.32 21.11
N MET A 104 1.83 -4.36 21.33
CA MET A 104 2.28 -5.74 21.30
C MET A 104 2.02 -6.34 19.93
N MET A 105 3.08 -6.78 19.24
CA MET A 105 3.01 -7.42 17.94
C MET A 105 2.93 -8.92 18.10
N CYS A 106 1.86 -9.57 17.65
CA CYS A 106 1.69 -11.02 17.72
C CYS A 106 1.41 -11.61 16.33
N GLY A 107 1.49 -12.95 16.20
CA GLY A 107 1.25 -13.66 14.94
C GLY A 107 2.21 -14.82 14.72
N LEU A 108 1.96 -15.61 13.67
CA LEU A 108 2.75 -16.80 13.36
C LEU A 108 4.15 -16.46 12.84
N GLN A 109 5.03 -17.45 12.80
CA GLN A 109 6.36 -17.32 12.20
C GLN A 109 6.23 -17.02 10.70
N GLY A 110 7.06 -16.12 10.20
CA GLY A 110 7.03 -15.73 8.79
C GLY A 110 5.92 -14.76 8.38
N ALA A 111 5.00 -14.39 9.29
CA ALA A 111 3.96 -13.39 9.01
C ALA A 111 4.50 -11.97 8.85
N GLY A 112 5.75 -11.70 9.20
CA GLY A 112 6.39 -10.39 9.01
C GLY A 112 6.35 -9.48 10.23
N LYS A 113 6.20 -10.00 11.46
CA LYS A 113 6.15 -9.21 12.72
C LYS A 113 7.32 -8.24 12.85
N THR A 114 8.55 -8.75 12.82
CA THR A 114 9.77 -7.96 13.01
C THR A 114 9.89 -6.82 11.99
N THR A 115 9.67 -7.12 10.71
CA THR A 115 9.67 -6.09 9.65
C THR A 115 8.54 -5.08 9.85
N THR A 116 7.36 -5.53 10.26
CA THR A 116 6.21 -4.66 10.52
C THR A 116 6.44 -3.78 11.74
N SER A 117 7.09 -4.30 12.79
CA SER A 117 7.51 -3.51 13.97
C SER A 117 8.40 -2.34 13.55
N GLY A 118 9.37 -2.58 12.65
CA GLY A 118 10.21 -1.52 12.08
C GLY A 118 9.43 -0.53 11.21
N LYS A 119 8.50 -1.01 10.38
CA LYS A 119 7.66 -0.13 9.53
C LYS A 119 6.75 0.77 10.38
N ILE A 120 6.13 0.23 11.44
CA ILE A 120 5.32 1.02 12.38
C ILE A 120 6.20 2.04 13.11
N ALA A 121 7.39 1.62 13.60
CA ALA A 121 8.32 2.53 14.25
C ALA A 121 8.73 3.69 13.33
N ASN A 122 9.09 3.40 12.08
CA ASN A 122 9.44 4.40 11.08
C ASN A 122 8.30 5.39 10.81
N LYS A 123 7.06 4.86 10.65
CA LYS A 123 5.87 5.70 10.46
C LYS A 123 5.64 6.60 11.67
N LEU A 124 5.64 6.04 12.88
CA LEU A 124 5.42 6.81 14.11
C LEU A 124 6.50 7.88 14.34
N LYS A 125 7.75 7.57 13.97
CA LYS A 125 8.85 8.55 14.03
C LYS A 125 8.60 9.72 13.08
N LYS A 126 8.12 9.47 11.86
CA LYS A 126 7.70 10.51 10.91
C LYS A 126 6.55 11.37 11.46
N ASP A 127 5.66 10.75 12.25
CA ASP A 127 4.56 11.42 12.95
C ASP A 127 5.03 12.13 14.26
N GLY A 128 6.35 12.27 14.47
CA GLY A 128 6.95 12.99 15.61
C GLY A 128 6.97 12.22 16.93
N LYS A 129 6.74 10.90 16.92
CA LYS A 129 6.86 10.02 18.10
C LYS A 129 8.29 9.54 18.32
N ARG A 130 8.58 9.05 19.52
CA ARG A 130 9.87 8.48 19.90
C ARG A 130 9.69 6.99 20.25
N PRO A 131 9.62 6.10 19.24
CA PRO A 131 9.44 4.68 19.47
C PRO A 131 10.68 4.00 20.06
N LEU A 132 10.44 2.93 20.82
CA LEU A 132 11.42 1.94 21.29
C LEU A 132 10.97 0.58 20.78
N LEU A 133 11.83 -0.14 20.08
CA LEU A 133 11.61 -1.54 19.70
C LEU A 133 12.11 -2.45 20.82
N VAL A 134 11.37 -3.53 21.12
CA VAL A 134 11.71 -4.48 22.20
C VAL A 134 11.80 -5.89 21.64
N ALA A 135 12.96 -6.54 21.79
CA ALA A 135 13.23 -7.89 21.29
C ALA A 135 12.75 -8.95 22.28
N CYS A 136 11.56 -9.50 22.07
CA CYS A 136 10.98 -10.58 22.87
C CYS A 136 10.94 -11.93 22.15
N ASP A 137 11.43 -12.06 20.90
CA ASP A 137 11.66 -13.37 20.25
C ASP A 137 13.04 -13.91 20.68
N VAL A 138 13.10 -14.48 21.88
CA VAL A 138 14.34 -15.00 22.49
C VAL A 138 14.64 -16.44 22.05
N TYR A 139 13.70 -17.13 21.42
CA TYR A 139 13.85 -18.55 21.06
C TYR A 139 14.60 -18.76 19.74
N ARG A 140 14.71 -17.74 18.92
CA ARG A 140 15.45 -17.79 17.66
C ARG A 140 16.74 -16.95 17.78
N PRO A 141 17.92 -17.59 17.68
CA PRO A 141 19.20 -16.88 17.89
C PRO A 141 19.41 -15.65 17.03
N ALA A 142 18.86 -15.65 15.82
CA ALA A 142 18.99 -14.53 14.88
C ALA A 142 17.90 -13.44 15.02
N ALA A 143 16.82 -13.68 15.80
CA ALA A 143 15.70 -12.76 15.86
C ALA A 143 16.05 -11.42 16.52
N ILE A 144 16.78 -11.46 17.63
CA ILE A 144 17.26 -10.26 18.33
C ILE A 144 18.12 -9.41 17.38
N LYS A 145 19.08 -10.05 16.70
CA LYS A 145 19.95 -9.35 15.75
C LYS A 145 19.15 -8.82 14.56
N GLN A 146 18.15 -9.56 14.08
CA GLN A 146 17.27 -9.12 13.00
C GLN A 146 16.54 -7.83 13.41
N LEU A 147 15.96 -7.77 14.61
CA LEU A 147 15.28 -6.56 15.08
C LEU A 147 16.27 -5.39 15.27
N GLN A 148 17.51 -5.65 15.70
CA GLN A 148 18.55 -4.63 15.78
C GLN A 148 18.87 -4.02 14.41
N VAL A 149 19.07 -4.86 13.38
CA VAL A 149 19.31 -4.41 12.00
C VAL A 149 18.11 -3.60 11.48
N VAL A 150 16.89 -4.05 11.76
CA VAL A 150 15.67 -3.31 11.41
C VAL A 150 15.64 -1.96 12.14
N GLY A 151 15.92 -1.92 13.44
CA GLY A 151 15.98 -0.69 14.23
C GLY A 151 17.02 0.29 13.70
N GLU A 152 18.22 -0.18 13.38
CA GLU A 152 19.29 0.62 12.77
C GLU A 152 18.84 1.21 11.43
N SER A 153 18.16 0.42 10.58
CA SER A 153 17.71 0.87 9.26
C SER A 153 16.69 2.01 9.32
N VAL A 154 15.96 2.16 10.43
CA VAL A 154 14.96 3.22 10.66
C VAL A 154 15.41 4.19 11.77
N ASP A 155 16.66 4.11 12.20
CA ASP A 155 17.23 4.93 13.27
C ASP A 155 16.31 4.97 14.51
N THR A 156 15.95 3.77 15.00
CA THR A 156 15.10 3.56 16.17
C THR A 156 15.80 2.65 17.16
N PRO A 157 15.90 3.02 18.45
CA PRO A 157 16.57 2.23 19.46
C PRO A 157 15.87 0.87 19.67
N VAL A 158 16.68 -0.17 19.94
CA VAL A 158 16.21 -1.51 20.24
C VAL A 158 16.66 -1.90 21.64
N PHE A 159 15.68 -2.27 22.48
CA PHE A 159 15.92 -2.80 23.81
C PHE A 159 16.00 -4.32 23.76
N THR A 160 17.02 -4.89 24.40
CA THR A 160 17.19 -6.35 24.55
C THR A 160 17.90 -6.66 25.86
N MET A 161 17.60 -7.82 26.42
CA MET A 161 18.31 -8.39 27.58
C MET A 161 18.96 -9.76 27.25
N GLY A 162 19.16 -10.02 25.93
CA GLY A 162 19.68 -11.31 25.45
C GLY A 162 18.59 -12.38 25.37
N ASP A 163 19.03 -13.63 25.23
CA ASP A 163 18.16 -14.78 24.94
C ASP A 163 17.87 -15.67 26.18
N LYS A 164 18.39 -15.30 27.36
CA LYS A 164 18.23 -16.07 28.58
C LYS A 164 17.17 -15.54 29.55
N ILE A 165 16.64 -14.36 29.27
CA ILE A 165 15.64 -13.69 30.12
C ILE A 165 14.26 -13.94 29.52
N SER A 166 13.23 -14.07 30.36
CA SER A 166 11.88 -14.31 29.89
C SER A 166 11.33 -13.11 29.10
N PRO A 167 10.53 -13.33 28.05
CA PRO A 167 9.90 -12.23 27.30
C PRO A 167 9.06 -11.29 28.18
N VAL A 168 8.46 -11.82 29.24
CA VAL A 168 7.69 -11.04 30.24
C VAL A 168 8.59 -10.06 30.99
N ASP A 169 9.75 -10.52 31.49
CA ASP A 169 10.69 -9.69 32.24
C ASP A 169 11.37 -8.67 31.31
N ILE A 170 11.69 -9.05 30.08
CA ILE A 170 12.20 -8.13 29.05
C ILE A 170 11.20 -7.01 28.81
N SER A 171 9.91 -7.34 28.65
CA SER A 171 8.84 -6.37 28.42
C SER A 171 8.69 -5.37 29.57
N LYS A 172 8.73 -5.85 30.84
CA LYS A 172 8.72 -4.99 32.04
C LYS A 172 9.90 -4.02 32.05
N ALA A 173 11.11 -4.57 31.92
CA ALA A 173 12.32 -3.77 31.95
C ALA A 173 12.36 -2.73 30.81
N ALA A 174 11.81 -3.07 29.63
CA ALA A 174 11.69 -2.15 28.52
C ALA A 174 10.78 -0.95 28.83
N LEU A 175 9.69 -1.14 29.57
CA LEU A 175 8.81 -0.04 29.98
C LEU A 175 9.51 0.94 30.91
N GLU A 176 10.28 0.44 31.86
CA GLU A 176 11.07 1.30 32.75
C GLU A 176 12.17 2.05 31.98
N HIS A 177 12.83 1.35 31.05
CA HIS A 177 13.79 1.96 30.15
C HIS A 177 13.17 3.06 29.31
N ALA A 178 12.01 2.82 28.72
CA ALA A 178 11.27 3.80 27.90
C ALA A 178 10.93 5.06 28.70
N LYS A 179 10.43 4.90 29.95
CA LYS A 179 10.12 6.02 30.83
C LYS A 179 11.37 6.86 31.15
N LYS A 180 12.50 6.22 31.46
CA LYS A 180 13.77 6.90 31.78
C LYS A 180 14.34 7.66 30.57
N ASN A 181 14.20 7.12 29.36
CA ASN A 181 14.76 7.71 28.14
C ASN A 181 13.77 8.60 27.39
N GLY A 182 12.56 8.73 27.90
CA GLY A 182 11.53 9.58 27.34
C GLY A 182 10.96 9.06 26.00
N ASN A 183 10.99 7.73 25.78
CA ASN A 183 10.26 7.13 24.68
C ASN A 183 8.76 7.17 24.98
N ASP A 184 7.96 7.57 24.01
CA ASP A 184 6.52 7.71 24.15
C ASP A 184 5.73 6.54 23.55
N VAL A 185 6.40 5.69 22.76
CA VAL A 185 5.85 4.45 22.22
C VAL A 185 6.81 3.29 22.45
N VAL A 186 6.29 2.13 22.83
CA VAL A 186 7.04 0.87 23.00
C VAL A 186 6.39 -0.17 22.11
N ILE A 187 7.17 -0.75 21.20
CA ILE A 187 6.72 -1.80 20.28
C ILE A 187 7.40 -3.10 20.66
N ILE A 188 6.61 -4.05 21.15
CA ILE A 188 7.09 -5.35 21.62
C ILE A 188 6.99 -6.36 20.47
N ASP A 189 8.13 -6.76 19.90
CA ASP A 189 8.21 -7.80 18.85
C ASP A 189 8.29 -9.17 19.53
N THR A 190 7.15 -9.88 19.57
CA THR A 190 7.03 -11.17 20.27
C THR A 190 7.47 -12.33 19.38
N ALA A 191 7.74 -13.46 19.99
CA ALA A 191 8.01 -14.70 19.29
C ALA A 191 6.85 -15.11 18.38
N GLY A 192 7.15 -15.84 17.32
CA GLY A 192 6.17 -16.51 16.46
C GLY A 192 6.50 -17.98 16.34
N ARG A 193 5.50 -18.82 16.36
CA ARG A 193 5.60 -20.24 16.08
C ARG A 193 4.97 -20.60 14.75
N LEU A 194 5.23 -21.80 14.24
CA LEU A 194 4.69 -22.26 12.94
C LEU A 194 3.17 -22.40 12.95
N HIS A 195 2.60 -22.68 14.11
CA HIS A 195 1.16 -22.82 14.32
C HIS A 195 0.77 -22.29 15.71
N VAL A 196 -0.50 -22.09 15.92
CA VAL A 196 -1.04 -21.69 17.23
C VAL A 196 -0.93 -22.86 18.19
N ASP A 197 -0.18 -22.68 19.28
CA ASP A 197 -0.06 -23.67 20.38
C ASP A 197 -0.31 -23.02 21.75
N GLU A 198 -0.56 -23.84 22.75
CA GLU A 198 -0.89 -23.38 24.11
C GLU A 198 0.24 -22.57 24.73
N ASN A 199 1.50 -22.99 24.54
CA ASN A 199 2.65 -22.30 25.12
C ASN A 199 2.83 -20.88 24.56
N LEU A 200 2.61 -20.71 23.24
CA LEU A 200 2.63 -19.39 22.62
C LEU A 200 1.54 -18.49 23.20
N MET A 201 0.33 -19.03 23.32
CA MET A 201 -0.80 -18.25 23.82
C MET A 201 -0.63 -17.89 25.30
N GLU A 202 -0.12 -18.79 26.12
CA GLU A 202 0.18 -18.53 27.53
C GLU A 202 1.26 -17.43 27.68
N GLU A 203 2.32 -17.49 26.89
CA GLU A 203 3.37 -16.46 26.92
C GLU A 203 2.81 -15.08 26.55
N LEU A 204 2.02 -15.01 25.45
CA LEU A 204 1.42 -13.75 25.02
C LEU A 204 0.41 -13.21 26.04
N GLN A 205 -0.37 -14.08 26.67
CA GLN A 205 -1.29 -13.71 27.75
C GLN A 205 -0.52 -13.18 28.98
N ASN A 206 0.60 -13.79 29.33
CA ASN A 206 1.43 -13.36 30.44
C ASN A 206 2.07 -11.98 30.15
N ILE A 207 2.57 -11.74 28.94
CA ILE A 207 3.04 -10.42 28.51
C ILE A 207 1.89 -9.41 28.59
N ASN A 208 0.73 -9.73 27.97
CA ASN A 208 -0.45 -8.87 27.97
C ASN A 208 -0.88 -8.45 29.38
N LYS A 209 -0.97 -9.40 30.30
CA LYS A 209 -1.35 -9.16 31.70
C LYS A 209 -0.36 -8.24 32.41
N GLU A 210 0.92 -8.37 32.11
CA GLU A 210 1.98 -7.70 32.86
C GLU A 210 2.23 -6.27 32.38
N VAL A 211 2.10 -6.01 31.07
CA VAL A 211 2.41 -4.70 30.50
C VAL A 211 1.17 -3.89 30.12
N ASP A 212 -0.03 -4.46 30.18
CA ASP A 212 -1.30 -3.85 29.83
C ASP A 212 -1.23 -3.00 28.54
N PRO A 213 -0.97 -3.62 27.36
CA PRO A 213 -0.73 -2.89 26.12
C PRO A 213 -1.98 -2.10 25.71
N SER A 214 -1.76 -0.92 25.14
CA SER A 214 -2.85 -0.14 24.51
C SER A 214 -3.32 -0.80 23.21
N GLU A 215 -2.40 -1.50 22.55
CA GLU A 215 -2.65 -2.17 21.27
C GLU A 215 -2.07 -3.57 21.26
N ILE A 216 -2.89 -4.52 20.83
CA ILE A 216 -2.49 -5.88 20.49
C ILE A 216 -2.74 -6.08 19.02
N LEU A 217 -1.67 -5.99 18.20
CA LEU A 217 -1.74 -6.05 16.75
C LEU A 217 -1.35 -7.43 16.25
N LEU A 218 -2.30 -8.15 15.65
CA LEU A 218 -2.03 -9.41 14.99
C LEU A 218 -1.51 -9.17 13.57
N VAL A 219 -0.31 -9.64 13.30
CA VAL A 219 0.31 -9.59 11.97
C VAL A 219 -0.02 -10.88 11.23
N LEU A 220 -0.67 -10.74 10.08
CA LEU A 220 -1.14 -11.84 9.25
C LEU A 220 -0.58 -11.74 7.82
N ASP A 221 -0.16 -12.88 7.30
CA ASP A 221 0.21 -13.03 5.89
C ASP A 221 -1.08 -13.18 5.06
N ALA A 222 -1.38 -12.19 4.21
CA ALA A 222 -2.59 -12.21 3.37
C ALA A 222 -2.60 -13.39 2.37
N MET A 223 -1.42 -13.88 1.98
CA MET A 223 -1.30 -14.99 1.02
C MET A 223 -1.81 -16.33 1.57
N THR A 224 -1.95 -16.46 2.90
CA THR A 224 -2.45 -17.70 3.53
C THR A 224 -3.97 -17.86 3.43
N GLY A 225 -4.68 -16.86 2.88
CA GLY A 225 -6.12 -16.96 2.60
C GLY A 225 -6.95 -17.22 3.85
N GLN A 226 -7.78 -18.29 3.83
CA GLN A 226 -8.65 -18.63 4.97
C GLN A 226 -7.90 -19.04 6.23
N ASP A 227 -6.67 -19.54 6.13
CA ASP A 227 -5.86 -19.83 7.33
C ASP A 227 -5.58 -18.56 8.13
N ALA A 228 -5.38 -17.41 7.47
CA ALA A 228 -5.25 -16.13 8.17
C ALA A 228 -6.50 -15.81 9.02
N VAL A 229 -7.69 -16.12 8.52
CA VAL A 229 -8.96 -15.92 9.25
C VAL A 229 -9.05 -16.84 10.46
N ASN A 230 -8.69 -18.11 10.31
CA ASN A 230 -8.67 -19.09 11.40
C ASN A 230 -7.68 -18.70 12.50
N VAL A 231 -6.49 -18.21 12.10
CA VAL A 231 -5.48 -17.69 13.02
C VAL A 231 -6.01 -16.46 13.74
N ALA A 232 -6.62 -15.50 13.03
CA ALA A 232 -7.21 -14.31 13.64
C ALA A 232 -8.26 -14.67 14.71
N GLU A 233 -9.15 -15.59 14.40
CA GLU A 233 -10.18 -16.07 15.35
C GLU A 233 -9.56 -16.72 16.60
N SER A 234 -8.50 -17.51 16.43
CA SER A 234 -7.83 -18.18 17.54
C SER A 234 -7.11 -17.20 18.47
N PHE A 235 -6.40 -16.21 17.87
CA PHE A 235 -5.71 -15.17 18.64
C PHE A 235 -6.70 -14.23 19.34
N ASP A 236 -7.79 -13.85 18.68
CA ASP A 236 -8.78 -12.94 19.27
C ASP A 236 -9.48 -13.56 20.48
N LYS A 237 -9.83 -14.85 20.42
CA LYS A 237 -10.40 -15.58 21.58
C LYS A 237 -9.49 -15.55 22.80
N SER A 238 -8.16 -15.57 22.61
CA SER A 238 -7.19 -15.65 23.68
C SER A 238 -6.70 -14.29 24.21
N LEU A 239 -6.59 -13.28 23.32
CA LEU A 239 -5.89 -12.02 23.62
C LEU A 239 -6.77 -10.77 23.53
N LYS A 240 -7.96 -10.86 22.96
CA LYS A 240 -8.84 -9.70 22.64
C LYS A 240 -8.07 -8.66 21.80
N LEU A 241 -7.86 -8.98 20.55
CA LEU A 241 -7.10 -8.15 19.61
C LEU A 241 -7.68 -6.75 19.45
N THR A 242 -6.83 -5.74 19.33
CA THR A 242 -7.26 -4.37 19.02
C THR A 242 -7.18 -4.02 17.54
N GLY A 243 -6.46 -4.84 16.77
CA GLY A 243 -6.31 -4.65 15.33
C GLY A 243 -5.48 -5.72 14.64
N VAL A 244 -5.60 -5.74 13.34
CA VAL A 244 -4.84 -6.61 12.43
C VAL A 244 -3.95 -5.77 11.52
N VAL A 245 -2.77 -6.28 11.24
CA VAL A 245 -1.89 -5.78 10.17
C VAL A 245 -1.76 -6.85 9.11
N LEU A 246 -2.18 -6.56 7.88
CA LEU A 246 -2.02 -7.46 6.75
C LEU A 246 -0.67 -7.22 6.08
N THR A 247 0.09 -8.30 5.89
CA THR A 247 1.37 -8.28 5.17
C THR A 247 1.26 -9.01 3.84
N LYS A 248 2.22 -8.79 2.95
CA LYS A 248 2.37 -9.48 1.66
C LYS A 248 1.14 -9.38 0.75
N LEU A 249 0.34 -8.35 0.91
CA LEU A 249 -0.86 -8.14 0.10
C LEU A 249 -0.51 -7.88 -1.38
N ASP A 250 0.69 -7.40 -1.66
CA ASP A 250 1.27 -7.26 -2.99
C ASP A 250 1.44 -8.60 -3.74
N GLY A 251 1.62 -9.70 -3.01
CA GLY A 251 1.64 -11.06 -3.56
C GLY A 251 0.27 -11.75 -3.62
N ASP A 252 -0.76 -11.17 -3.00
CA ASP A 252 -2.10 -11.76 -2.94
C ASP A 252 -3.01 -11.20 -4.04
N ALA A 253 -3.15 -11.95 -5.14
CA ALA A 253 -4.08 -11.61 -6.21
C ALA A 253 -5.55 -11.90 -5.87
N ARG A 254 -5.83 -12.65 -4.80
CA ARG A 254 -7.19 -13.10 -4.39
C ARG A 254 -7.85 -12.15 -3.41
N GLY A 255 -7.17 -11.79 -2.32
CA GLY A 255 -7.65 -10.81 -1.33
C GLY A 255 -8.72 -11.32 -0.36
N GLY A 256 -8.98 -12.60 -0.32
CA GLY A 256 -10.05 -13.20 0.49
C GLY A 256 -9.88 -13.00 1.99
N ALA A 257 -8.63 -12.99 2.48
CA ALA A 257 -8.33 -12.73 3.88
C ALA A 257 -8.81 -11.32 4.30
N ALA A 258 -8.48 -10.28 3.52
CA ALA A 258 -8.87 -8.91 3.83
C ALA A 258 -10.39 -8.71 3.93
N LEU A 259 -11.15 -9.41 3.09
CA LEU A 259 -12.61 -9.38 3.09
C LEU A 259 -13.25 -10.20 4.21
N SER A 260 -12.54 -11.19 4.75
CA SER A 260 -13.11 -12.16 5.70
C SER A 260 -12.78 -11.88 7.16
N ILE A 261 -11.57 -11.35 7.45
CA ILE A 261 -11.06 -11.22 8.82
C ILE A 261 -12.03 -10.43 9.70
N ARG A 262 -12.37 -9.20 9.31
CA ARG A 262 -13.28 -8.38 10.12
C ARG A 262 -14.68 -8.99 10.22
N ALA A 263 -15.19 -9.53 9.13
CA ALA A 263 -16.53 -10.10 9.11
C ALA A 263 -16.68 -11.38 9.99
N VAL A 264 -15.56 -12.06 10.28
CA VAL A 264 -15.52 -13.25 11.12
C VAL A 264 -15.18 -12.93 12.57
N THR A 265 -14.22 -12.01 12.79
CA THR A 265 -13.66 -11.74 14.14
C THR A 265 -14.13 -10.42 14.75
N ASP A 266 -14.75 -9.54 13.97
CA ASP A 266 -15.04 -8.13 14.30
C ASP A 266 -13.79 -7.27 14.64
N VAL A 267 -12.60 -7.82 14.51
CA VAL A 267 -11.33 -7.11 14.73
C VAL A 267 -11.01 -6.23 13.53
N PRO A 268 -10.75 -4.91 13.71
CA PRO A 268 -10.47 -4.02 12.59
C PRO A 268 -9.08 -4.28 11.98
N ILE A 269 -8.98 -4.15 10.67
CA ILE A 269 -7.69 -4.05 10.00
C ILE A 269 -7.21 -2.60 10.15
N LYS A 270 -6.02 -2.39 10.72
CA LYS A 270 -5.46 -1.05 10.95
C LYS A 270 -4.43 -0.66 9.88
N TYR A 271 -3.62 -1.61 9.45
CA TYR A 271 -2.54 -1.35 8.50
C TYR A 271 -2.41 -2.45 7.44
N ILE A 272 -1.86 -2.05 6.31
CA ILE A 272 -1.33 -2.93 5.27
C ILE A 272 0.18 -2.67 5.18
N ALA A 273 0.97 -3.75 5.22
CA ALA A 273 2.41 -3.69 5.04
C ALA A 273 2.80 -4.53 3.81
N SER A 274 3.28 -3.89 2.76
CA SER A 274 3.68 -4.53 1.50
C SER A 274 5.19 -4.45 1.27
N GLY A 275 5.75 -5.40 0.53
CA GLY A 275 7.16 -5.43 0.20
C GLY A 275 8.11 -5.28 1.39
N GLU A 276 9.41 -5.08 1.12
CA GLU A 276 10.45 -5.05 2.16
C GLU A 276 10.86 -3.64 2.62
N LYS A 277 10.56 -2.60 1.86
CA LYS A 277 10.92 -1.22 2.20
C LYS A 277 10.20 -0.76 3.47
N MET A 278 10.93 -0.09 4.37
CA MET A 278 10.39 0.38 5.66
C MET A 278 9.28 1.43 5.53
N ASP A 279 9.20 2.11 4.41
CA ASP A 279 8.15 3.10 4.13
C ASP A 279 6.85 2.47 3.60
N ASN A 280 6.88 1.20 3.19
CA ASN A 280 5.73 0.52 2.62
C ASN A 280 4.79 -0.01 3.72
N ILE A 281 4.17 0.92 4.44
CA ILE A 281 3.07 0.67 5.37
C ILE A 281 2.01 1.76 5.17
N GLU A 282 0.77 1.34 4.99
CA GLU A 282 -0.38 2.22 4.76
C GLU A 282 -1.45 1.97 5.81
N VAL A 283 -2.17 3.02 6.18
CA VAL A 283 -3.40 2.88 6.98
C VAL A 283 -4.45 2.15 6.13
N PHE A 284 -5.19 1.25 6.75
CA PHE A 284 -6.26 0.54 6.05
C PHE A 284 -7.51 1.43 5.94
N HIS A 285 -7.91 1.73 4.72
CA HIS A 285 -9.12 2.50 4.41
C HIS A 285 -10.13 1.59 3.71
N PRO A 286 -11.18 1.12 4.39
CA PRO A 286 -12.16 0.19 3.83
C PRO A 286 -12.81 0.66 2.52
N ASP A 287 -13.19 1.93 2.46
CA ASP A 287 -13.83 2.57 1.31
C ASP A 287 -12.91 2.63 0.07
N ARG A 288 -11.63 3.00 0.29
CA ARG A 288 -10.63 3.01 -0.79
C ARG A 288 -10.35 1.60 -1.30
N MET A 289 -10.30 0.63 -0.38
CA MET A 289 -10.06 -0.77 -0.73
C MET A 289 -11.24 -1.36 -1.52
N ALA A 290 -12.48 -1.08 -1.12
CA ALA A 290 -13.67 -1.44 -1.90
C ALA A 290 -13.63 -0.83 -3.30
N SER A 291 -13.26 0.45 -3.42
CA SER A 291 -13.12 1.13 -4.70
C SER A 291 -12.04 0.51 -5.60
N ARG A 292 -10.88 0.12 -5.03
CA ARG A 292 -9.82 -0.61 -5.74
C ARG A 292 -10.31 -1.96 -6.26
N ILE A 293 -11.00 -2.75 -5.43
CA ILE A 293 -11.58 -4.05 -5.81
C ILE A 293 -12.58 -3.90 -6.96
N LEU A 294 -13.35 -2.84 -7.00
CA LEU A 294 -14.30 -2.56 -8.08
C LEU A 294 -13.69 -1.87 -9.30
N GLY A 295 -12.39 -1.59 -9.28
CA GLY A 295 -11.70 -0.89 -10.38
C GLY A 295 -12.13 0.57 -10.55
N MET A 296 -12.71 1.16 -9.53
CA MET A 296 -13.09 2.57 -9.50
C MET A 296 -11.90 3.50 -9.21
N GLY A 297 -10.72 2.89 -8.95
CA GLY A 297 -9.50 3.60 -8.61
C GLY A 297 -9.44 4.06 -7.14
N ASP A 298 -8.32 4.67 -6.78
CA ASP A 298 -8.09 5.23 -5.45
C ASP A 298 -7.35 6.56 -5.58
N VAL A 299 -8.07 7.57 -6.01
CA VAL A 299 -7.53 8.91 -6.26
C VAL A 299 -7.01 9.56 -4.98
N LEU A 300 -7.62 9.28 -3.83
CA LEU A 300 -7.20 9.87 -2.55
C LEU A 300 -5.83 9.34 -2.12
N SER A 301 -5.63 8.02 -2.15
CA SER A 301 -4.32 7.43 -1.85
C SER A 301 -3.25 7.88 -2.86
N LEU A 302 -3.60 8.05 -4.13
CA LEU A 302 -2.67 8.59 -5.13
C LEU A 302 -2.26 10.03 -4.79
N ILE A 303 -3.21 10.87 -4.38
CA ILE A 303 -2.94 12.26 -3.96
C ILE A 303 -2.06 12.28 -2.70
N GLU A 304 -2.35 11.44 -1.71
CA GLU A 304 -1.57 11.34 -0.47
C GLU A 304 -0.12 10.87 -0.74
N LYS A 305 0.04 9.85 -1.59
CA LYS A 305 1.38 9.40 -2.03
C LYS A 305 2.12 10.51 -2.79
N ALA A 306 1.44 11.22 -3.68
CA ALA A 306 2.02 12.34 -4.38
C ALA A 306 2.42 13.46 -3.42
N GLN A 307 1.59 13.81 -2.45
CA GLN A 307 1.89 14.83 -1.44
C GLN A 307 3.07 14.45 -0.53
N SER A 308 3.16 13.19 -0.13
CA SER A 308 4.27 12.71 0.72
C SER A 308 5.61 12.63 -0.01
N ALA A 309 5.58 12.46 -1.33
CA ALA A 309 6.78 12.37 -2.17
C ALA A 309 7.28 13.73 -2.68
N VAL A 310 6.42 14.76 -2.64
CA VAL A 310 6.72 16.09 -3.18
C VAL A 310 7.21 17.01 -2.06
N ASP A 311 8.48 17.39 -2.15
CA ASP A 311 9.05 18.52 -1.43
C ASP A 311 8.47 19.81 -2.07
N GLU A 312 7.69 20.57 -1.30
CA GLU A 312 7.01 21.78 -1.81
C GLU A 312 7.98 22.81 -2.41
N GLU A 313 9.21 22.90 -1.89
CA GLU A 313 10.23 23.80 -2.42
C GLU A 313 10.72 23.32 -3.79
N LYS A 314 10.98 22.01 -3.93
CA LYS A 314 11.37 21.41 -5.21
C LYS A 314 10.26 21.47 -6.26
N ALA A 315 8.99 21.32 -5.83
CA ALA A 315 7.85 21.46 -6.73
C ALA A 315 7.74 22.89 -7.30
N LYS A 316 7.93 23.92 -6.48
CA LYS A 316 7.94 25.31 -6.93
C LYS A 316 9.12 25.60 -7.85
N GLU A 317 10.29 25.07 -7.52
CA GLU A 317 11.50 25.20 -8.35
C GLU A 317 11.31 24.54 -9.73
N LEU A 318 10.70 23.34 -9.75
CA LEU A 318 10.37 22.63 -10.98
C LEU A 318 9.36 23.42 -11.83
N GLU A 319 8.29 23.95 -11.23
CA GLU A 319 7.31 24.81 -11.92
C GLU A 319 7.97 26.02 -12.56
N GLU A 320 8.91 26.68 -11.84
CA GLU A 320 9.69 27.77 -12.40
C GLU A 320 10.60 27.34 -13.56
N LYS A 321 11.29 26.20 -13.44
CA LYS A 321 12.15 25.63 -14.50
C LYS A 321 11.35 25.29 -15.74
N LEU A 322 10.15 24.70 -15.57
CA LEU A 322 9.23 24.40 -16.66
C LEU A 322 8.77 25.70 -17.34
N ARG A 323 8.39 26.72 -16.55
CA ARG A 323 7.95 28.02 -17.06
C ARG A 323 9.05 28.78 -17.82
N LYS A 324 10.31 28.63 -17.36
CA LYS A 324 11.48 29.25 -17.99
C LYS A 324 12.05 28.40 -19.13
N SER A 325 11.48 27.23 -19.42
CA SER A 325 11.98 26.24 -20.41
C SER A 325 13.43 25.79 -20.16
N THR A 326 13.84 25.74 -18.89
CA THR A 326 15.19 25.37 -18.45
C THR A 326 15.26 23.92 -17.93
N PHE A 327 14.25 23.10 -18.21
CA PHE A 327 14.19 21.70 -17.82
C PHE A 327 15.34 20.88 -18.45
N THR A 328 16.11 20.15 -17.62
CA THR A 328 17.31 19.43 -17.98
C THR A 328 17.17 17.92 -17.78
N PHE A 329 18.15 17.12 -18.21
CA PHE A 329 18.20 15.69 -17.87
C PHE A 329 18.47 15.43 -16.38
N GLU A 330 19.09 16.38 -15.67
CA GLU A 330 19.23 16.31 -14.21
C GLU A 330 17.85 16.37 -13.55
N ASP A 331 17.04 17.38 -13.93
CA ASP A 331 15.67 17.51 -13.42
C ASP A 331 14.79 16.29 -13.78
N PHE A 332 15.00 15.71 -14.96
CA PHE A 332 14.30 14.49 -15.38
C PHE A 332 14.70 13.28 -14.54
N LEU A 333 15.99 13.13 -14.20
CA LEU A 333 16.49 12.08 -13.33
C LEU A 333 15.91 12.22 -11.91
N ASP A 334 15.88 13.43 -11.36
CA ASP A 334 15.29 13.71 -10.05
C ASP A 334 13.80 13.33 -10.02
N GLN A 335 13.05 13.65 -11.10
CA GLN A 335 11.65 13.25 -11.21
C GLN A 335 11.48 11.73 -11.28
N MET A 336 12.33 11.03 -12.03
CA MET A 336 12.31 9.56 -12.09
C MET A 336 12.59 8.93 -10.71
N GLN A 337 13.52 9.49 -9.94
CA GLN A 337 13.82 9.01 -8.59
C GLN A 337 12.66 9.27 -7.62
N GLN A 338 12.02 10.43 -7.71
CA GLN A 338 10.81 10.72 -6.94
C GLN A 338 9.68 9.73 -7.27
N MET A 339 9.45 9.42 -8.54
CA MET A 339 8.47 8.42 -8.95
C MET A 339 8.79 7.03 -8.40
N LYS A 340 10.06 6.61 -8.42
CA LYS A 340 10.48 5.33 -7.81
C LYS A 340 10.20 5.30 -6.29
N ASN A 341 10.30 6.43 -5.62
CA ASN A 341 10.02 6.54 -4.18
C ASN A 341 8.53 6.45 -3.86
N MET A 342 7.63 6.78 -4.81
CA MET A 342 6.18 6.63 -4.65
C MET A 342 5.69 5.18 -4.73
N GLY A 343 6.54 4.25 -5.13
CA GLY A 343 6.23 2.83 -5.28
C GLY A 343 6.27 2.34 -6.74
N PRO A 344 5.93 1.06 -6.99
CA PRO A 344 5.86 0.49 -8.33
C PRO A 344 4.87 1.28 -9.21
N LEU A 345 5.28 1.57 -10.44
CA LEU A 345 4.47 2.35 -11.37
C LEU A 345 3.11 1.69 -11.67
N GLU A 346 3.10 0.36 -11.74
CA GLU A 346 1.88 -0.43 -11.95
C GLU A 346 0.86 -0.20 -10.83
N ASP A 347 1.31 -0.08 -9.58
CA ASP A 347 0.43 0.20 -8.44
C ASP A 347 -0.16 1.61 -8.51
N LEU A 348 0.64 2.60 -8.91
CA LEU A 348 0.19 3.98 -9.10
C LEU A 348 -0.83 4.10 -10.23
N LEU A 349 -0.57 3.44 -11.36
CA LEU A 349 -1.48 3.41 -12.50
C LEU A 349 -2.80 2.68 -12.16
N GLY A 350 -2.74 1.63 -11.34
CA GLY A 350 -3.91 0.92 -10.84
C GLY A 350 -4.82 1.76 -9.92
N MET A 351 -4.31 2.87 -9.36
CA MET A 351 -5.11 3.82 -8.57
C MET A 351 -5.90 4.81 -9.44
N ILE A 352 -5.64 4.88 -10.75
CA ILE A 352 -6.33 5.79 -11.67
C ILE A 352 -7.65 5.15 -12.12
N PRO A 353 -8.81 5.82 -11.94
CA PRO A 353 -10.09 5.32 -12.38
C PRO A 353 -10.11 5.03 -13.90
N GLY A 354 -10.63 3.85 -14.29
CA GLY A 354 -10.77 3.46 -15.69
C GLY A 354 -9.52 2.87 -16.34
N VAL A 355 -8.38 2.83 -15.67
CA VAL A 355 -7.19 2.12 -16.14
C VAL A 355 -7.26 0.68 -15.63
N ASN A 356 -7.52 -0.27 -16.53
CA ASN A 356 -7.57 -1.68 -16.18
C ASN A 356 -6.21 -2.38 -16.45
N SER A 357 -5.98 -3.51 -15.81
CA SER A 357 -4.75 -4.29 -15.94
C SER A 357 -4.44 -4.72 -17.38
N LYS A 358 -5.46 -4.87 -18.24
CA LYS A 358 -5.28 -5.21 -19.67
C LYS A 358 -4.72 -4.03 -20.47
N ALA A 359 -5.14 -2.80 -20.16
CA ALA A 359 -4.59 -1.60 -20.80
C ALA A 359 -3.10 -1.41 -20.40
N LEU A 360 -2.74 -1.76 -19.17
CA LEU A 360 -1.36 -1.70 -18.67
C LEU A 360 -0.46 -2.76 -19.29
N LYS A 361 -0.94 -3.99 -19.54
CA LYS A 361 -0.18 -5.05 -20.22
C LYS A 361 0.20 -4.70 -21.67
N GLY A 362 -0.47 -3.74 -22.29
CA GLY A 362 -0.12 -3.20 -23.61
C GLY A 362 0.91 -2.06 -23.57
N ILE A 363 1.12 -1.45 -22.42
CA ILE A 363 2.12 -0.40 -22.20
C ILE A 363 3.31 -1.09 -21.53
N ASN A 364 4.27 -1.58 -22.35
CA ASN A 364 5.54 -2.17 -21.89
C ASN A 364 6.44 -1.10 -21.23
N LEU A 365 5.99 -0.47 -20.15
CA LEU A 365 6.82 0.33 -19.25
C LEU A 365 7.47 -0.62 -18.25
N SER A 366 8.29 -1.56 -18.75
CA SER A 366 9.00 -2.48 -17.87
C SER A 366 9.98 -1.68 -16.99
N GLU A 367 10.13 -2.06 -15.71
CA GLU A 367 11.19 -1.53 -14.83
C GLU A 367 12.56 -1.52 -15.53
N ASN A 368 12.77 -2.46 -16.47
CA ASN A 368 13.95 -2.53 -17.32
C ASN A 368 14.10 -1.33 -18.29
N GLU A 369 13.01 -0.77 -18.81
CA GLU A 369 13.11 0.43 -19.67
C GLU A 369 13.44 1.68 -18.85
N PHE A 370 12.84 1.83 -17.66
CA PHE A 370 13.21 2.89 -16.73
C PHE A 370 14.67 2.78 -16.28
N ALA A 371 15.14 1.57 -15.95
CA ALA A 371 16.53 1.33 -15.58
C ALA A 371 17.50 1.66 -16.71
N LYS A 372 17.14 1.36 -17.97
CA LYS A 372 17.95 1.75 -19.14
C LYS A 372 18.01 3.26 -19.33
N VAL A 373 16.90 3.96 -19.21
CA VAL A 373 16.85 5.43 -19.32
C VAL A 373 17.72 6.06 -18.23
N GLU A 374 17.58 5.61 -16.99
CA GLU A 374 18.40 6.04 -15.86
C GLU A 374 19.90 5.80 -16.12
N ALA A 375 20.27 4.59 -16.57
CA ALA A 375 21.67 4.25 -16.90
C ALA A 375 22.24 5.14 -18.00
N ILE A 376 21.47 5.46 -19.05
CA ILE A 376 21.88 6.39 -20.11
C ILE A 376 22.16 7.79 -19.53
N ILE A 377 21.26 8.31 -18.70
CA ILE A 377 21.42 9.64 -18.10
C ILE A 377 22.57 9.67 -17.11
N LEU A 378 22.75 8.64 -16.29
CA LEU A 378 23.87 8.51 -15.36
C LEU A 378 25.21 8.43 -16.07
N SER A 379 25.26 7.84 -17.28
CA SER A 379 26.45 7.78 -18.13
C SER A 379 26.80 9.10 -18.82
N MET A 380 25.93 10.11 -18.76
CA MET A 380 26.19 11.46 -19.21
C MET A 380 26.99 12.25 -18.15
N THR A 381 27.89 13.12 -18.58
CA THR A 381 28.54 14.10 -17.69
C THR A 381 27.54 15.16 -17.24
N LYS A 382 27.80 15.85 -16.12
CA LYS A 382 26.95 16.95 -15.65
C LYS A 382 26.68 18.02 -16.71
N LYS A 383 27.72 18.35 -17.53
CA LYS A 383 27.55 19.30 -18.64
C LYS A 383 26.61 18.81 -19.72
N GLU A 384 26.64 17.52 -20.03
CA GLU A 384 25.77 16.89 -21.04
C GLU A 384 24.32 16.77 -20.56
N ARG A 385 24.11 16.53 -19.26
CA ARG A 385 22.76 16.52 -18.67
C ARG A 385 22.12 17.90 -18.71
N ILE A 386 22.89 18.96 -18.46
CA ILE A 386 22.39 20.34 -18.48
C ILE A 386 22.20 20.86 -19.92
N LYS A 387 23.11 20.50 -20.85
CA LYS A 387 23.11 20.95 -22.25
C LYS A 387 23.19 19.77 -23.21
N PRO A 388 22.09 19.06 -23.45
CA PRO A 388 22.11 17.87 -24.31
C PRO A 388 22.43 18.19 -25.78
N GLU A 389 22.47 19.46 -26.15
CA GLU A 389 22.82 19.91 -27.49
C GLU A 389 24.31 19.65 -27.83
N ILE A 390 25.19 19.52 -26.81
CA ILE A 390 26.63 19.24 -26.99
C ILE A 390 26.94 17.78 -27.28
N ILE A 391 25.93 16.88 -27.18
CA ILE A 391 26.12 15.43 -27.36
C ILE A 391 26.22 15.11 -28.84
N ASP A 392 27.47 15.01 -29.34
CA ASP A 392 27.82 14.59 -30.70
C ASP A 392 27.86 13.06 -30.87
N SER A 393 28.27 12.56 -32.02
CA SER A 393 28.31 11.13 -32.32
C SER A 393 29.31 10.35 -31.48
N SER A 394 30.45 10.94 -31.12
CA SER A 394 31.46 10.33 -30.28
C SER A 394 30.97 10.19 -28.83
N ARG A 395 30.35 11.24 -28.29
CA ARG A 395 29.77 11.22 -26.95
C ARG A 395 28.63 10.23 -26.83
N ARG A 396 27.78 10.07 -27.88
CA ARG A 396 26.71 9.06 -27.92
C ARG A 396 27.27 7.64 -27.83
N LYS A 397 28.36 7.34 -28.53
CA LYS A 397 29.02 6.03 -28.41
C LYS A 397 29.51 5.76 -27.01
N ARG A 398 30.25 6.73 -26.42
CA ARG A 398 30.71 6.62 -25.03
C ARG A 398 29.58 6.45 -24.01
N ILE A 399 28.46 7.22 -24.15
CA ILE A 399 27.30 7.10 -23.28
C ILE A 399 26.66 5.73 -23.45
N ALA A 400 26.53 5.20 -24.67
CA ALA A 400 26.00 3.89 -24.96
C ALA A 400 26.84 2.77 -24.33
N GLU A 401 28.16 2.84 -24.47
CA GLU A 401 29.10 1.91 -23.83
C GLU A 401 28.99 1.93 -22.31
N GLY A 402 28.97 3.15 -21.70
CA GLY A 402 28.88 3.32 -20.25
C GLY A 402 27.54 2.86 -19.65
N SER A 403 26.46 2.91 -20.42
CA SER A 403 25.11 2.49 -19.99
C SER A 403 24.73 1.06 -20.38
N GLY A 404 25.59 0.34 -21.11
CA GLY A 404 25.26 -0.99 -21.62
C GLY A 404 24.12 -0.98 -22.65
N THR A 405 23.94 0.15 -23.37
CA THR A 405 22.88 0.34 -24.38
C THR A 405 23.46 0.58 -25.77
N SER A 406 22.60 0.75 -26.77
CA SER A 406 23.03 1.06 -28.14
C SER A 406 23.04 2.58 -28.41
N PRO A 407 23.88 3.08 -29.35
CA PRO A 407 23.83 4.47 -29.78
C PRO A 407 22.46 4.89 -30.33
N SER A 408 21.67 3.94 -30.84
CA SER A 408 20.31 4.16 -31.31
C SER A 408 19.35 4.49 -30.16
N GLU A 409 19.46 3.76 -29.02
CA GLU A 409 18.66 4.01 -27.83
C GLU A 409 19.01 5.36 -27.19
N VAL A 410 20.28 5.71 -27.13
CA VAL A 410 20.73 7.06 -26.70
C VAL A 410 20.14 8.15 -27.58
N ASN A 411 20.15 7.96 -28.92
CA ASN A 411 19.54 8.90 -29.86
C ASN A 411 18.05 9.04 -29.66
N LYS A 412 17.34 7.94 -29.46
CA LYS A 412 15.90 7.89 -29.22
C LYS A 412 15.55 8.71 -27.97
N LEU A 413 16.28 8.50 -26.87
CA LEU A 413 16.07 9.26 -25.63
C LEU A 413 16.31 10.75 -25.82
N ILE A 414 17.41 11.16 -26.44
CA ILE A 414 17.72 12.58 -26.69
C ILE A 414 16.64 13.24 -27.55
N LYS A 415 16.13 12.53 -28.57
CA LYS A 415 15.05 13.02 -29.43
C LYS A 415 13.75 13.20 -28.66
N GLN A 416 13.35 12.17 -27.90
CA GLN A 416 12.15 12.22 -27.06
C GLN A 416 12.22 13.38 -26.05
N PHE A 417 13.36 13.56 -25.40
CA PHE A 417 13.58 14.67 -24.47
C PHE A 417 13.46 16.05 -25.16
N LYS A 418 14.02 16.21 -26.35
CA LYS A 418 13.88 17.45 -27.15
C LYS A 418 12.43 17.72 -27.54
N ASP A 419 11.70 16.69 -27.94
CA ASP A 419 10.29 16.83 -28.33
C ASP A 419 9.41 17.17 -27.12
N MET A 420 9.67 16.57 -25.97
CA MET A 420 9.04 16.91 -24.70
C MET A 420 9.30 18.39 -24.33
N ARG A 421 10.54 18.86 -24.38
CA ARG A 421 10.87 20.27 -24.13
C ARG A 421 10.14 21.24 -25.10
N LYS A 422 9.97 20.86 -26.37
CA LYS A 422 9.20 21.66 -27.33
C LYS A 422 7.73 21.74 -26.96
N MET A 423 7.10 20.62 -26.60
CA MET A 423 5.71 20.60 -26.13
C MET A 423 5.52 21.47 -24.89
N MET A 424 6.38 21.34 -23.90
CA MET A 424 6.34 22.17 -22.69
C MET A 424 6.43 23.67 -23.00
N LYS A 425 7.29 24.06 -23.94
CA LYS A 425 7.40 25.45 -24.39
C LYS A 425 6.13 25.98 -25.06
N GLN A 426 5.46 25.13 -25.84
CA GLN A 426 4.19 25.48 -26.49
C GLN A 426 3.07 25.66 -25.44
N PHE A 427 2.96 24.76 -24.46
CA PHE A 427 2.01 24.86 -23.35
C PHE A 427 2.25 26.10 -22.48
N GLY A 428 3.51 26.40 -22.14
CA GLY A 428 3.86 27.60 -21.37
C GLY A 428 3.49 28.91 -22.09
N ASN A 429 3.55 28.92 -23.42
CA ASN A 429 3.14 30.07 -24.22
C ASN A 429 1.61 30.19 -24.38
N MET A 430 0.89 29.06 -24.43
CA MET A 430 -0.58 29.04 -24.43
C MET A 430 -1.17 29.53 -23.11
N SER A 431 -0.59 29.14 -21.99
CA SER A 431 -1.06 29.57 -20.65
C SER A 431 -0.87 31.10 -20.45
N LYS A 432 0.14 31.70 -21.06
CA LYS A 432 0.34 33.17 -21.08
C LYS A 432 -0.72 33.90 -21.91
N LYS A 433 -1.28 33.28 -22.96
CA LYS A 433 -2.32 33.87 -23.86
C LYS A 433 -3.73 33.76 -23.31
N MET A 434 -4.00 32.75 -22.46
CA MET A 434 -5.34 32.50 -21.85
C MET A 434 -5.35 32.98 -20.41
N GLY A 435 -5.44 34.31 -20.16
CA GLY A 435 -5.40 34.96 -18.86
C GLY A 435 -6.03 34.19 -17.68
N LYS A 436 -5.36 34.25 -16.54
CA LYS A 436 -5.72 33.96 -15.11
C LYS A 436 -6.96 33.12 -14.76
N LYS A 437 -7.46 32.22 -15.60
CA LYS A 437 -8.36 31.17 -15.16
C LYS A 437 -7.50 29.97 -14.77
N ARG A 438 -7.58 29.58 -13.48
CA ARG A 438 -6.92 28.42 -12.89
C ARG A 438 -7.12 27.18 -13.76
N PHE A 439 -6.15 26.84 -14.60
CA PHE A 439 -6.08 25.57 -15.29
C PHE A 439 -5.24 24.65 -14.39
N LYS A 440 -5.90 23.71 -13.72
CA LYS A 440 -5.21 22.55 -13.16
C LYS A 440 -4.70 21.74 -14.35
N MET A 441 -3.39 21.67 -14.54
CA MET A 441 -2.81 20.79 -15.54
C MET A 441 -3.14 19.32 -15.22
N PRO A 442 -3.72 18.57 -16.14
CA PRO A 442 -3.60 17.11 -16.11
C PRO A 442 -2.16 16.80 -16.52
N PHE A 443 -1.44 16.11 -15.66
CA PHE A 443 -0.14 15.57 -16.02
C PHE A 443 -0.31 14.61 -17.20
N PRO A 444 0.43 14.76 -18.29
CA PRO A 444 0.45 13.76 -19.34
C PRO A 444 1.52 12.72 -18.96
N PHE A 445 1.09 11.55 -18.61
CA PHE A 445 1.89 10.34 -18.74
C PHE A 445 1.25 9.43 -19.77
#